data_0341923cf65b41d898e60a3e8b539a65
#
_entry.id   0341923cf65b41d898e60a3e8b539a65
#
_cell.length_a   1.000
_cell.length_b   1.000
_cell.length_c   1.000
_cell.angle_alpha   90.00
_cell.angle_beta   90.00
_cell.angle_gamma   90.00
#
_symmetry.space_group_name_H-M   'P 1'
#
loop_
_entity.id
_entity.type
_entity.pdbx_description
1 polymer ?
#
loop_
_entity_poly.entity_id
_entity_poly.type
_entity_poly.pdbx_seq_one_letter_code
_entity_poly.pdbx_strand_id
1 'polypeptide(L)'
;MIVKTDMKKVTLLIPVYNEEAMLPTLYQRLIELVNRNAVYEWEILFVNDGSSDTTLECLRRLRQQDKRVNYVNLSRNFGKEVAMLAGFDYATGDCCVVMDADLQDPPELVDQMLEYWEEGYDDIYAKRRTRGEESWLRRQFSLAFYGILQRMSRIDILPNVGDFRLLDRRCVLTLRRLRECERYTKGLFCWIGYQKKSIEFDRGDRLMGHSSWNFLKLLNLAVEGITSFSIAPLRIATVCGVLCSISSFIYAIYFLIKTVLYGDETAGFPTLIIVMLFLGGIQLFSLGIIGEYVGRIFKETKGRPTYIASDYNEEKLGYDR
;
A
#
# COMPACT_ATOMS: atom_id res chain seq x y z
N MET A 1 8.33 -7.97 47.33
CA MET A 1 7.74 -7.04 46.35
C MET A 1 7.68 -7.79 45.04
N ILE A 2 6.53 -8.41 44.72
CA ILE A 2 6.34 -9.18 43.49
C ILE A 2 6.20 -8.14 42.40
N VAL A 3 7.23 -7.99 41.55
CA VAL A 3 7.12 -7.22 40.31
C VAL A 3 6.08 -7.96 39.47
N LYS A 4 4.87 -7.40 39.40
CA LYS A 4 3.87 -7.78 38.41
C LYS A 4 4.50 -7.45 37.05
N THR A 5 5.13 -8.42 36.44
CA THR A 5 5.48 -8.31 35.01
C THR A 5 4.14 -8.21 34.30
N ASP A 6 3.76 -7.00 33.89
CA ASP A 6 2.57 -6.82 33.05
C ASP A 6 2.79 -7.70 31.80
N MET A 7 1.84 -8.62 31.54
CA MET A 7 1.89 -9.46 30.33
C MET A 7 1.88 -8.54 29.14
N LYS A 8 2.81 -8.75 28.20
CA LYS A 8 2.82 -8.00 26.94
C LYS A 8 1.56 -8.30 26.16
N LYS A 9 0.99 -7.28 25.55
CA LYS A 9 -0.24 -7.37 24.78
C LYS A 9 0.04 -7.43 23.29
N VAL A 10 -0.58 -8.38 22.60
CA VAL A 10 -0.48 -8.58 21.13
C VAL A 10 -1.82 -8.29 20.49
N THR A 11 -1.84 -7.40 19.49
CA THR A 11 -3.03 -7.17 18.66
C THR A 11 -2.91 -7.96 17.35
N LEU A 12 -3.90 -8.81 17.05
CA LEU A 12 -4.10 -9.38 15.71
C LEU A 12 -5.03 -8.44 14.91
N LEU A 13 -4.49 -7.75 13.94
CA LEU A 13 -5.21 -6.81 13.09
C LEU A 13 -5.63 -7.47 11.78
N ILE A 14 -6.93 -7.54 11.54
CA ILE A 14 -7.51 -8.28 10.42
C ILE A 14 -8.53 -7.39 9.69
N PRO A 15 -8.15 -6.79 8.56
CA PRO A 15 -9.11 -6.13 7.67
C PRO A 15 -10.05 -7.17 7.03
N VAL A 16 -11.36 -6.88 7.01
CA VAL A 16 -12.38 -7.75 6.43
C VAL A 16 -13.33 -6.96 5.52
N TYR A 17 -13.73 -7.56 4.41
CA TYR A 17 -14.71 -7.01 3.48
C TYR A 17 -15.47 -8.12 2.77
N ASN A 18 -16.76 -8.30 3.12
CA ASN A 18 -17.62 -9.38 2.61
C ASN A 18 -17.01 -10.77 2.86
N GLU A 19 -16.69 -11.07 4.12
CA GLU A 19 -16.01 -12.30 4.54
C GLU A 19 -16.89 -13.13 5.51
N GLU A 20 -18.22 -13.02 5.42
CA GLU A 20 -19.16 -13.73 6.30
C GLU A 20 -18.93 -15.24 6.34
N ALA A 21 -18.60 -15.85 5.19
CA ALA A 21 -18.37 -17.28 5.07
C ALA A 21 -17.02 -17.73 5.68
N MET A 22 -16.02 -16.86 5.68
CA MET A 22 -14.66 -17.16 6.14
C MET A 22 -14.49 -16.93 7.65
N LEU A 23 -15.21 -15.96 8.21
CA LEU A 23 -15.04 -15.53 9.61
C LEU A 23 -15.08 -16.67 10.65
N PRO A 24 -16.01 -17.69 10.56
CA PRO A 24 -16.03 -18.77 11.55
C PRO A 24 -14.76 -19.62 11.54
N THR A 25 -14.27 -19.96 10.35
CA THR A 25 -13.04 -20.75 10.18
C THR A 25 -11.82 -19.96 10.62
N LEU A 26 -11.74 -18.68 10.21
CA LEU A 26 -10.68 -17.76 10.62
C LEU A 26 -10.64 -17.65 12.15
N TYR A 27 -11.76 -17.37 12.80
CA TYR A 27 -11.84 -17.24 14.25
C TYR A 27 -11.34 -18.49 14.97
N GLN A 28 -11.71 -19.69 14.53
CA GLN A 28 -11.20 -20.93 15.08
C GLN A 28 -9.68 -21.00 15.05
N ARG A 29 -9.08 -20.70 13.90
CA ARG A 29 -7.61 -20.72 13.73
C ARG A 29 -6.91 -19.68 14.61
N LEU A 30 -7.53 -18.50 14.77
CA LEU A 30 -7.00 -17.46 15.66
C LEU A 30 -7.05 -17.86 17.12
N ILE A 31 -8.12 -18.53 17.57
CA ILE A 31 -8.23 -19.02 18.96
C ILE A 31 -7.21 -20.13 19.22
N GLU A 32 -6.93 -21.01 18.27
CA GLU A 32 -5.84 -22.00 18.41
C GLU A 32 -4.48 -21.32 18.61
N LEU A 33 -4.18 -20.27 17.83
CA LEU A 33 -2.96 -19.46 17.98
C LEU A 33 -2.89 -18.80 19.35
N VAL A 34 -3.96 -18.12 19.75
CA VAL A 34 -4.06 -17.41 21.04
C VAL A 34 -3.85 -18.36 22.22
N ASN A 35 -4.48 -19.53 22.18
CA ASN A 35 -4.40 -20.52 23.27
C ASN A 35 -3.00 -21.16 23.37
N ARG A 36 -2.26 -21.31 22.26
CA ARG A 36 -0.88 -21.78 22.27
C ARG A 36 0.07 -20.75 22.92
N ASN A 37 -0.25 -19.47 22.79
CA ASN A 37 0.58 -18.36 23.23
C ASN A 37 -0.03 -17.63 24.44
N ALA A 38 -0.47 -18.40 25.46
CA ALA A 38 -1.13 -17.87 26.66
C ALA A 38 -0.24 -16.99 27.56
N VAL A 39 1.05 -16.87 27.26
CA VAL A 39 2.02 -15.94 27.91
C VAL A 39 1.75 -14.48 27.57
N TYR A 40 0.99 -14.19 26.51
CA TYR A 40 0.62 -12.85 26.08
C TYR A 40 -0.85 -12.56 26.37
N GLU A 41 -1.18 -11.28 26.59
CA GLU A 41 -2.54 -10.78 26.50
C GLU A 41 -2.90 -10.55 25.02
N TRP A 42 -4.05 -11.03 24.58
CA TRP A 42 -4.44 -10.97 23.17
C TRP A 42 -5.62 -10.05 22.93
N GLU A 43 -5.49 -9.25 21.87
CA GLU A 43 -6.57 -8.49 21.25
C GLU A 43 -6.74 -8.95 19.79
N ILE A 44 -7.93 -9.38 19.40
CA ILE A 44 -8.28 -9.70 18.00
C ILE A 44 -9.10 -8.54 17.47
N LEU A 45 -8.50 -7.70 16.64
CA LEU A 45 -9.10 -6.49 16.11
C LEU A 45 -9.49 -6.66 14.65
N PHE A 46 -10.78 -6.81 14.38
CA PHE A 46 -11.31 -6.81 13.03
C PHE A 46 -11.65 -5.39 12.58
N VAL A 47 -11.25 -5.04 11.35
CA VAL A 47 -11.67 -3.79 10.72
C VAL A 47 -12.59 -4.11 9.55
N ASN A 48 -13.88 -3.89 9.73
CA ASN A 48 -14.88 -4.08 8.68
C ASN A 48 -14.87 -2.87 7.73
N ASP A 49 -14.44 -3.10 6.51
CA ASP A 49 -14.33 -2.05 5.47
C ASP A 49 -15.68 -1.83 4.75
N GLY A 50 -16.74 -1.59 5.55
CA GLY A 50 -18.07 -1.29 5.02
C GLY A 50 -18.67 -2.45 4.21
N SER A 51 -18.63 -3.68 4.74
CA SER A 51 -19.24 -4.85 4.11
C SER A 51 -20.73 -4.68 3.86
N SER A 52 -21.21 -5.26 2.78
CA SER A 52 -22.63 -5.27 2.38
C SER A 52 -23.36 -6.57 2.73
N ASP A 53 -22.62 -7.60 3.15
CA ASP A 53 -23.13 -8.89 3.62
C ASP A 53 -23.32 -8.92 5.15
N THR A 54 -23.46 -10.09 5.74
CA THR A 54 -23.65 -10.26 7.19
C THR A 54 -22.34 -10.27 8.00
N THR A 55 -21.21 -9.86 7.42
CA THR A 55 -19.91 -9.79 8.09
C THR A 55 -19.98 -9.02 9.42
N LEU A 56 -20.61 -7.84 9.44
CA LEU A 56 -20.71 -7.02 10.65
C LEU A 56 -21.48 -7.71 11.77
N GLU A 57 -22.60 -8.34 11.44
CA GLU A 57 -23.40 -9.12 12.39
C GLU A 57 -22.62 -10.29 12.97
N CYS A 58 -21.82 -10.96 12.14
CA CYS A 58 -20.92 -12.02 12.60
C CYS A 58 -19.87 -11.49 13.59
N LEU A 59 -19.24 -10.34 13.31
CA LEU A 59 -18.27 -9.71 14.21
C LEU A 59 -18.89 -9.32 15.55
N ARG A 60 -20.11 -8.77 15.55
CA ARG A 60 -20.85 -8.42 16.77
C ARG A 60 -21.13 -9.65 17.63
N ARG A 61 -21.53 -10.78 17.01
CA ARG A 61 -21.74 -12.05 17.72
C ARG A 61 -20.43 -12.59 18.31
N LEU A 62 -19.32 -12.55 17.56
CA LEU A 62 -18.01 -12.97 18.04
C LEU A 62 -17.59 -12.12 19.27
N ARG A 63 -17.79 -10.80 19.22
CA ARG A 63 -17.51 -9.90 20.34
C ARG A 63 -18.33 -10.23 21.59
N GLN A 64 -19.58 -10.62 21.44
CA GLN A 64 -20.42 -11.04 22.58
C GLN A 64 -19.93 -12.34 23.21
N GLN A 65 -19.40 -13.26 22.39
CA GLN A 65 -18.89 -14.56 22.85
C GLN A 65 -17.49 -14.46 23.46
N ASP A 66 -16.63 -13.62 22.88
CA ASP A 66 -15.23 -13.46 23.30
C ASP A 66 -14.85 -11.98 23.40
N LYS A 67 -14.54 -11.55 24.64
CA LYS A 67 -14.17 -10.16 24.94
C LYS A 67 -12.78 -9.75 24.37
N ARG A 68 -11.98 -10.69 23.90
CA ARG A 68 -10.72 -10.43 23.20
C ARG A 68 -10.96 -9.93 21.77
N VAL A 69 -12.13 -10.24 21.21
CA VAL A 69 -12.53 -9.77 19.87
C VAL A 69 -13.00 -8.33 19.97
N ASN A 70 -12.38 -7.46 19.22
CA ASN A 70 -12.79 -6.07 18.98
C ASN A 70 -13.10 -5.88 17.50
N TYR A 71 -13.95 -4.92 17.16
CA TYR A 71 -14.18 -4.55 15.76
C TYR A 71 -14.34 -3.04 15.60
N VAL A 72 -13.88 -2.55 14.44
CA VAL A 72 -14.16 -1.20 13.93
C VAL A 72 -14.95 -1.35 12.65
N ASN A 73 -16.10 -0.68 12.55
CA ASN A 73 -16.90 -0.67 11.34
C ASN A 73 -16.74 0.66 10.61
N LEU A 74 -16.26 0.62 9.36
CA LEU A 74 -16.14 1.81 8.53
C LEU A 74 -17.48 2.12 7.86
N SER A 75 -17.77 3.42 7.64
CA SER A 75 -19.06 3.89 7.11
C SER A 75 -19.33 3.43 5.65
N ARG A 76 -18.31 3.07 4.92
CA ARG A 76 -18.35 2.51 3.56
C ARG A 76 -17.04 1.78 3.27
N ASN A 77 -16.93 1.16 2.09
CA ASN A 77 -15.65 0.63 1.61
C ASN A 77 -14.70 1.80 1.28
N PHE A 78 -13.58 1.85 2.00
CA PHE A 78 -12.46 2.78 1.79
C PHE A 78 -11.23 2.11 1.19
N GLY A 79 -11.22 0.77 1.14
CA GLY A 79 -10.11 -0.06 0.66
C GLY A 79 -9.22 -0.59 1.78
N LYS A 80 -8.58 -1.74 1.52
CA LYS A 80 -7.76 -2.49 2.47
C LYS A 80 -6.69 -1.64 3.15
N GLU A 81 -5.99 -0.79 2.39
CA GLU A 81 -4.91 0.07 2.89
C GLU A 81 -5.41 1.04 3.97
N VAL A 82 -6.59 1.58 3.77
CA VAL A 82 -7.26 2.49 4.71
C VAL A 82 -7.82 1.72 5.90
N ALA A 83 -8.35 0.51 5.69
CA ALA A 83 -8.81 -0.35 6.78
C ALA A 83 -7.65 -0.75 7.70
N MET A 84 -6.44 -1.03 7.15
CA MET A 84 -5.24 -1.24 7.96
C MET A 84 -4.87 0.00 8.77
N LEU A 85 -4.94 1.21 8.18
CA LEU A 85 -4.69 2.45 8.92
C LEU A 85 -5.67 2.61 10.09
N ALA A 86 -6.96 2.39 9.85
CA ALA A 86 -7.96 2.38 10.91
C ALA A 86 -7.60 1.37 12.00
N GLY A 87 -7.18 0.17 11.62
CA GLY A 87 -6.73 -0.83 12.56
C GLY A 87 -5.52 -0.38 13.39
N PHE A 88 -4.53 0.27 12.80
CA PHE A 88 -3.41 0.85 13.56
C PHE A 88 -3.87 1.92 14.56
N ASP A 89 -4.90 2.70 14.22
CA ASP A 89 -5.45 3.71 15.13
C ASP A 89 -6.11 3.12 16.37
N TYR A 90 -6.74 1.97 16.23
CA TYR A 90 -7.48 1.30 17.30
C TYR A 90 -6.68 0.19 18.01
N ALA A 91 -5.58 -0.30 17.43
CA ALA A 91 -4.73 -1.32 18.04
C ALA A 91 -4.14 -0.84 19.36
N THR A 92 -4.29 -1.64 20.41
CA THR A 92 -3.83 -1.31 21.78
C THR A 92 -2.62 -2.09 22.25
N GLY A 93 -2.20 -3.14 21.52
CA GLY A 93 -1.09 -4.02 21.88
C GLY A 93 0.29 -3.35 21.89
N ASP A 94 1.25 -4.01 22.56
CA ASP A 94 2.67 -3.65 22.52
C ASP A 94 3.31 -4.01 21.17
N CYS A 95 2.70 -4.96 20.46
CA CYS A 95 2.94 -5.21 19.05
C CYS A 95 1.62 -5.49 18.31
N CYS A 96 1.67 -5.40 16.98
CA CYS A 96 0.51 -5.61 16.12
C CYS A 96 0.88 -6.56 14.98
N VAL A 97 0.17 -7.69 14.89
CA VAL A 97 0.27 -8.63 13.77
C VAL A 97 -0.81 -8.30 12.76
N VAL A 98 -0.41 -7.91 11.56
CA VAL A 98 -1.33 -7.68 10.42
C VAL A 98 -1.50 -8.98 9.66
N MET A 99 -2.72 -9.42 9.42
CA MET A 99 -3.05 -10.68 8.75
C MET A 99 -4.25 -10.52 7.83
N ASP A 100 -4.26 -11.19 6.68
CA ASP A 100 -5.40 -11.26 5.78
C ASP A 100 -6.44 -12.27 6.27
N ALA A 101 -7.72 -12.02 5.98
CA ALA A 101 -8.81 -12.89 6.41
C ALA A 101 -8.92 -14.20 5.61
N ASP A 102 -8.24 -14.33 4.46
CA ASP A 102 -8.36 -15.43 3.50
C ASP A 102 -7.57 -16.70 3.89
N LEU A 103 -6.89 -16.68 5.05
CA LEU A 103 -6.07 -17.80 5.58
C LEU A 103 -4.97 -18.30 4.62
N GLN A 104 -4.58 -17.51 3.61
CA GLN A 104 -3.45 -17.85 2.75
C GLN A 104 -2.10 -17.69 3.46
N ASP A 105 -2.07 -16.86 4.48
CA ASP A 105 -0.91 -16.66 5.34
C ASP A 105 -1.10 -17.51 6.61
N PRO A 106 -0.19 -18.47 6.91
CA PRO A 106 -0.40 -19.42 8.01
C PRO A 106 -0.23 -18.74 9.37
N PRO A 107 -1.27 -18.77 10.25
CA PRO A 107 -1.21 -18.15 11.58
C PRO A 107 -0.08 -18.69 12.45
N GLU A 108 0.43 -19.90 12.16
CA GLU A 108 1.52 -20.53 12.89
C GLU A 108 2.85 -19.77 12.82
N LEU A 109 3.04 -18.94 11.76
CA LEU A 109 4.23 -18.09 11.67
C LEU A 109 4.28 -17.00 12.73
N VAL A 110 3.14 -16.67 13.34
CA VAL A 110 3.09 -15.67 14.41
C VAL A 110 3.94 -16.09 15.60
N ASP A 111 4.02 -17.39 15.89
CA ASP A 111 4.87 -17.93 16.96
C ASP A 111 6.33 -17.50 16.74
N GLN A 112 6.85 -17.72 15.55
CA GLN A 112 8.22 -17.31 15.17
C GLN A 112 8.38 -15.79 15.08
N MET A 113 7.32 -15.06 14.66
CA MET A 113 7.35 -13.59 14.66
C MET A 113 7.50 -13.03 16.08
N LEU A 114 6.81 -13.62 17.05
CA LEU A 114 6.90 -13.23 18.45
C LEU A 114 8.30 -13.50 19.02
N GLU A 115 8.94 -14.63 18.67
CA GLU A 115 10.32 -14.92 19.07
C GLU A 115 11.28 -13.82 18.58
N TYR A 116 11.23 -13.45 17.30
CA TYR A 116 12.08 -12.39 16.78
C TYR A 116 11.75 -11.00 17.36
N TRP A 117 10.49 -10.74 17.71
CA TRP A 117 10.13 -9.51 18.38
C TRP A 117 10.75 -9.42 19.78
N GLU A 118 10.75 -10.55 20.53
CA GLU A 118 11.43 -10.63 21.84
C GLU A 118 12.97 -10.49 21.70
N GLU A 119 13.55 -10.87 20.56
CA GLU A 119 14.96 -10.61 20.24
C GLU A 119 15.24 -9.13 19.94
N GLY A 120 14.21 -8.28 19.80
CA GLY A 120 14.32 -6.84 19.62
C GLY A 120 14.16 -6.34 18.19
N TYR A 121 13.70 -7.18 17.25
CA TYR A 121 13.31 -6.71 15.90
C TYR A 121 11.99 -5.95 15.96
N ASP A 122 11.85 -4.91 15.10
CA ASP A 122 10.69 -4.02 15.10
C ASP A 122 9.64 -4.36 14.03
N ASP A 123 10.06 -4.92 12.88
CA ASP A 123 9.21 -5.30 11.74
C ASP A 123 9.61 -6.70 11.24
N ILE A 124 8.83 -7.69 11.63
CA ILE A 124 9.03 -9.08 11.24
C ILE A 124 8.01 -9.43 10.18
N TYR A 125 8.46 -9.66 8.95
CA TYR A 125 7.57 -9.87 7.81
C TYR A 125 7.71 -11.24 7.18
N ALA A 126 6.58 -11.76 6.71
CA ALA A 126 6.53 -13.02 5.98
C ALA A 126 6.89 -12.79 4.50
N LYS A 127 7.93 -13.50 4.02
CA LYS A 127 8.42 -13.48 2.64
C LYS A 127 8.12 -14.79 1.97
N ARG A 128 7.42 -14.75 0.84
CA ARG A 128 7.12 -15.95 0.06
C ARG A 128 8.35 -16.45 -0.67
N ARG A 129 8.67 -17.75 -0.52
CA ARG A 129 9.79 -18.40 -1.24
C ARG A 129 9.55 -18.42 -2.74
N THR A 130 8.32 -18.74 -3.16
CA THR A 130 7.94 -18.83 -4.56
C THR A 130 6.68 -18.01 -4.83
N ARG A 131 6.53 -17.51 -6.06
CA ARG A 131 5.33 -16.80 -6.52
C ARG A 131 4.28 -17.74 -7.15
N GLY A 132 4.49 -19.08 -7.11
CA GLY A 132 3.71 -20.03 -7.87
C GLY A 132 4.03 -19.99 -9.38
N GLU A 133 3.22 -20.65 -10.19
CA GLU A 133 3.37 -20.70 -11.65
C GLU A 133 2.95 -19.36 -12.29
N GLU A 134 3.83 -18.36 -12.24
CA GLU A 134 3.63 -17.12 -13.00
C GLU A 134 4.18 -17.28 -14.41
N SER A 135 3.44 -16.81 -15.43
CA SER A 135 3.93 -16.69 -16.81
C SER A 135 5.24 -15.93 -16.83
N TRP A 136 6.23 -16.40 -17.62
CA TRP A 136 7.56 -15.79 -17.77
C TRP A 136 7.47 -14.29 -18.09
N LEU A 137 6.56 -13.87 -18.97
CA LEU A 137 6.33 -12.47 -19.32
C LEU A 137 5.91 -11.64 -18.10
N ARG A 138 4.98 -12.16 -17.28
CA ARG A 138 4.50 -11.50 -16.07
C ARG A 138 5.62 -11.33 -15.04
N ARG A 139 6.49 -12.32 -14.91
CA ARG A 139 7.66 -12.26 -14.03
C ARG A 139 8.64 -11.17 -14.48
N GLN A 140 8.93 -11.06 -15.81
CA GLN A 140 9.83 -10.03 -16.34
C GLN A 140 9.25 -8.61 -16.14
N PHE A 141 7.96 -8.40 -16.42
CA PHE A 141 7.31 -7.12 -16.17
C PHE A 141 7.33 -6.74 -14.69
N SER A 142 7.09 -7.69 -13.80
CA SER A 142 7.15 -7.47 -12.35
C SER A 142 8.55 -7.08 -11.89
N LEU A 143 9.59 -7.78 -12.35
CA LEU A 143 10.99 -7.49 -12.01
C LEU A 143 11.41 -6.11 -12.56
N ALA A 144 11.07 -5.78 -13.80
CA ALA A 144 11.33 -4.48 -14.39
C ALA A 144 10.62 -3.36 -13.59
N PHE A 145 9.36 -3.57 -13.22
CA PHE A 145 8.59 -2.63 -12.40
C PHE A 145 9.26 -2.38 -11.03
N TYR A 146 9.59 -3.43 -10.28
CA TYR A 146 10.28 -3.28 -9.01
C TYR A 146 11.65 -2.62 -9.16
N GLY A 147 12.41 -2.95 -10.22
CA GLY A 147 13.69 -2.31 -10.50
C GLY A 147 13.57 -0.80 -10.79
N ILE A 148 12.56 -0.41 -11.56
CA ILE A 148 12.25 1.00 -11.83
C ILE A 148 11.82 1.70 -10.53
N LEU A 149 10.89 1.10 -9.79
CA LEU A 149 10.37 1.67 -8.54
C LEU A 149 11.47 1.87 -7.49
N GLN A 150 12.38 0.90 -7.33
CA GLN A 150 13.54 0.99 -6.44
C GLN A 150 14.51 2.12 -6.83
N ARG A 151 14.81 2.25 -8.15
CA ARG A 151 15.68 3.34 -8.63
C ARG A 151 15.06 4.72 -8.49
N MET A 152 13.74 4.82 -8.60
CA MET A 152 13.01 6.08 -8.61
C MET A 152 12.60 6.55 -7.20
N SER A 153 12.26 5.62 -6.29
CA SER A 153 11.71 5.95 -4.96
C SER A 153 12.76 6.11 -3.85
N ARG A 154 13.99 5.63 -4.07
CA ARG A 154 15.04 5.52 -3.03
C ARG A 154 14.62 4.70 -1.81
N ILE A 155 13.59 3.87 -1.94
CA ILE A 155 13.08 2.99 -0.89
C ILE A 155 13.33 1.56 -1.33
N ASP A 156 13.95 0.74 -0.48
CA ASP A 156 14.16 -0.68 -0.74
C ASP A 156 12.84 -1.45 -0.58
N ILE A 157 12.00 -1.38 -1.62
CA ILE A 157 10.74 -2.12 -1.63
C ILE A 157 11.06 -3.62 -1.77
N LEU A 158 10.66 -4.38 -0.77
CA LEU A 158 10.94 -5.79 -0.66
C LEU A 158 10.08 -6.61 -1.63
N PRO A 159 10.67 -7.33 -2.59
CA PRO A 159 9.92 -8.18 -3.50
C PRO A 159 9.36 -9.41 -2.76
N ASN A 160 8.21 -9.94 -3.22
CA ASN A 160 7.55 -11.14 -2.69
C ASN A 160 7.03 -11.02 -1.24
N VAL A 161 6.87 -9.80 -0.73
CA VAL A 161 6.37 -9.53 0.61
C VAL A 161 4.89 -9.12 0.53
N GLY A 162 4.06 -9.76 1.36
CA GLY A 162 2.66 -9.41 1.61
C GLY A 162 2.52 -8.38 2.73
N ASP A 163 1.30 -8.26 3.23
CA ASP A 163 0.99 -7.41 4.38
C ASP A 163 1.16 -8.17 5.70
N PHE A 164 1.29 -9.51 5.67
CA PHE A 164 1.45 -10.38 6.82
C PHE A 164 2.79 -10.12 7.52
N ARG A 165 2.70 -9.49 8.71
CA ARG A 165 3.85 -9.08 9.51
C ARG A 165 3.48 -8.77 10.96
N LEU A 166 4.48 -8.82 11.82
CA LEU A 166 4.42 -8.29 13.18
C LEU A 166 5.15 -6.95 13.21
N LEU A 167 4.51 -5.95 13.80
CA LEU A 167 5.05 -4.59 13.99
C LEU A 167 5.12 -4.26 15.48
N ASP A 168 6.27 -3.83 15.95
CA ASP A 168 6.42 -3.27 17.29
C ASP A 168 5.55 -2.01 17.46
N ARG A 169 5.18 -1.69 18.68
CA ARG A 169 4.37 -0.51 19.00
C ARG A 169 4.94 0.78 18.41
N ARG A 170 6.26 0.94 18.36
CA ARG A 170 6.92 2.11 17.76
C ARG A 170 6.63 2.23 16.28
N CYS A 171 6.65 1.11 15.55
CA CYS A 171 6.27 1.07 14.12
C CYS A 171 4.81 1.47 13.93
N VAL A 172 3.90 0.91 14.73
CA VAL A 172 2.46 1.22 14.67
C VAL A 172 2.22 2.71 14.92
N LEU A 173 2.81 3.28 15.97
CA LEU A 173 2.68 4.71 16.28
C LEU A 173 3.24 5.62 15.19
N THR A 174 4.30 5.19 14.50
CA THR A 174 4.84 5.93 13.37
C THR A 174 3.90 5.86 12.16
N LEU A 175 3.39 4.69 11.82
CA LEU A 175 2.45 4.48 10.71
C LEU A 175 1.12 5.23 10.91
N ARG A 176 0.67 5.39 12.15
CA ARG A 176 -0.51 6.21 12.51
C ARG A 176 -0.35 7.68 12.15
N ARG A 177 0.87 8.21 12.17
CA ARG A 177 1.14 9.63 11.83
C ARG A 177 1.13 9.87 10.32
N LEU A 178 1.33 8.83 9.51
CA LEU A 178 1.34 8.92 8.06
C LEU A 178 -0.11 8.85 7.54
N ARG A 179 -0.68 10.02 7.18
CA ARG A 179 -2.11 10.18 6.82
C ARG A 179 -2.33 10.42 5.33
N GLU A 180 -1.48 9.84 4.50
CA GLU A 180 -1.57 9.96 3.05
C GLU A 180 -2.93 9.47 2.52
N CYS A 181 -3.56 10.27 1.65
CA CYS A 181 -4.85 9.93 1.06
C CYS A 181 -4.75 8.76 0.08
N GLU A 182 -3.67 8.72 -0.71
CA GLU A 182 -3.34 7.62 -1.62
C GLU A 182 -2.22 6.78 -1.00
N ARG A 183 -2.63 5.92 -0.08
CA ARG A 183 -1.71 5.15 0.74
C ARG A 183 -1.20 3.91 0.00
N TYR A 184 0.11 3.70 0.01
CA TYR A 184 0.74 2.44 -0.41
C TYR A 184 1.53 1.87 0.77
N THR A 185 0.83 1.12 1.63
CA THR A 185 1.35 0.69 2.95
C THR A 185 2.62 -0.15 2.84
N LYS A 186 2.78 -0.96 1.77
CA LYS A 186 4.02 -1.73 1.52
C LYS A 186 5.25 -0.83 1.38
N GLY A 187 5.11 0.32 0.73
CA GLY A 187 6.14 1.33 0.65
C GLY A 187 6.40 2.00 1.99
N LEU A 188 5.34 2.30 2.74
CA LEU A 188 5.45 2.93 4.06
C LEU A 188 6.15 2.02 5.07
N PHE A 189 5.89 0.71 5.07
CA PHE A 189 6.64 -0.25 5.88
C PHE A 189 8.15 -0.21 5.60
N CYS A 190 8.55 0.03 4.35
CA CYS A 190 9.95 0.18 4.00
C CYS A 190 10.48 1.57 4.39
N TRP A 191 9.67 2.60 4.25
CA TRP A 191 10.05 4.00 4.47
C TRP A 191 10.34 4.33 5.94
N ILE A 192 9.62 3.72 6.90
CA ILE A 192 9.79 3.96 8.32
C ILE A 192 11.17 3.55 8.89
N GLY A 193 11.91 2.69 8.19
CA GLY A 193 13.34 2.43 8.44
C GLY A 193 13.70 1.67 9.73
N TYR A 194 12.72 1.06 10.41
CA TYR A 194 12.97 0.25 11.62
C TYR A 194 13.69 -1.07 11.32
N GLN A 195 14.20 -1.72 12.37
CA GLN A 195 14.97 -2.95 12.24
C GLN A 195 14.07 -4.12 11.80
N LYS A 196 14.43 -4.76 10.68
CA LYS A 196 13.60 -5.75 10.02
C LYS A 196 14.14 -7.16 10.09
N LYS A 197 13.23 -8.14 10.14
CA LYS A 197 13.54 -9.57 10.01
C LYS A 197 12.57 -10.23 9.03
N SER A 198 13.07 -11.05 8.12
CA SER A 198 12.23 -11.84 7.21
C SER A 198 12.07 -13.28 7.69
N ILE A 199 10.87 -13.82 7.56
CA ILE A 199 10.57 -15.24 7.72
C ILE A 199 10.12 -15.77 6.35
N GLU A 200 10.84 -16.76 5.82
CA GLU A 200 10.47 -17.36 4.54
C GLU A 200 9.43 -18.47 4.75
N PHE A 201 8.38 -18.44 3.93
CA PHE A 201 7.32 -19.45 3.98
C PHE A 201 6.81 -19.83 2.60
N ASP A 202 6.18 -21.00 2.51
CA ASP A 202 5.48 -21.46 1.32
C ASP A 202 3.98 -21.15 1.50
N ARG A 203 3.42 -20.43 0.53
CA ARG A 203 2.02 -20.01 0.59
C ARG A 203 1.09 -21.18 0.39
N GLY A 204 0.10 -21.35 1.25
CA GLY A 204 -1.01 -22.27 1.05
C GLY A 204 -1.90 -21.89 -0.15
N ASP A 205 -2.63 -22.86 -0.69
CA ASP A 205 -3.64 -22.61 -1.71
C ASP A 205 -4.81 -21.80 -1.14
N ARG A 206 -5.42 -20.95 -1.98
CA ARG A 206 -6.63 -20.23 -1.59
C ARG A 206 -7.75 -21.20 -1.31
N LEU A 207 -8.34 -21.11 -0.13
CA LEU A 207 -9.50 -21.93 0.23
C LEU A 207 -10.76 -21.49 -0.54
N MET A 208 -10.90 -20.20 -0.89
CA MET A 208 -12.01 -19.63 -1.67
C MET A 208 -11.59 -18.35 -2.43
N GLY A 209 -12.23 -18.06 -3.58
CA GLY A 209 -12.12 -16.80 -4.33
C GLY A 209 -11.36 -16.87 -5.65
N HIS A 210 -11.77 -16.02 -6.62
CA HIS A 210 -11.12 -15.89 -7.93
C HIS A 210 -10.25 -14.62 -7.98
N SER A 211 -9.06 -14.73 -8.56
CA SER A 211 -8.20 -13.58 -8.83
C SER A 211 -8.77 -12.75 -9.98
N SER A 212 -9.23 -11.52 -9.70
CA SER A 212 -9.77 -10.59 -10.71
C SER A 212 -8.71 -9.60 -11.25
N TRP A 213 -7.49 -10.08 -11.53
CA TRP A 213 -6.41 -9.22 -12.03
C TRP A 213 -6.57 -8.93 -13.53
N ASN A 214 -6.66 -7.65 -13.88
CA ASN A 214 -6.67 -7.14 -15.26
C ASN A 214 -5.40 -6.32 -15.51
N PHE A 215 -4.86 -6.34 -16.75
CA PHE A 215 -3.65 -5.60 -17.14
C PHE A 215 -3.75 -4.10 -16.83
N LEU A 216 -4.92 -3.49 -17.06
CA LEU A 216 -5.15 -2.07 -16.74
C LEU A 216 -5.04 -1.76 -15.24
N LYS A 217 -5.50 -2.68 -14.38
CA LYS A 217 -5.34 -2.54 -12.91
C LYS A 217 -3.88 -2.60 -12.49
N LEU A 218 -3.09 -3.45 -13.17
CA LEU A 218 -1.65 -3.54 -12.90
C LEU A 218 -0.92 -2.27 -13.32
N LEU A 219 -1.28 -1.68 -14.47
CA LEU A 219 -0.71 -0.43 -14.96
C LEU A 219 -1.06 0.74 -14.02
N ASN A 220 -2.31 0.84 -13.58
CA ASN A 220 -2.71 1.85 -12.60
C ASN A 220 -1.95 1.72 -11.28
N LEU A 221 -1.82 0.50 -10.75
CA LEU A 221 -1.03 0.24 -9.54
C LEU A 221 0.44 0.66 -9.72
N ALA A 222 0.99 0.45 -10.93
CA ALA A 222 2.34 0.87 -11.25
C ALA A 222 2.49 2.39 -11.25
N VAL A 223 1.55 3.11 -11.88
CA VAL A 223 1.54 4.58 -11.89
C VAL A 223 1.37 5.12 -10.46
N GLU A 224 0.42 4.58 -9.70
CA GLU A 224 0.20 4.95 -8.30
C GLU A 224 1.46 4.75 -7.44
N GLY A 225 2.12 3.59 -7.55
CA GLY A 225 3.34 3.31 -6.79
C GLY A 225 4.50 4.25 -7.15
N ILE A 226 4.70 4.54 -8.44
CA ILE A 226 5.75 5.44 -8.91
C ILE A 226 5.48 6.89 -8.47
N THR A 227 4.26 7.37 -8.66
CA THR A 227 3.90 8.77 -8.38
C THR A 227 3.74 9.07 -6.89
N SER A 228 3.45 8.04 -6.06
CA SER A 228 3.38 8.21 -4.59
C SER A 228 4.75 8.39 -3.93
N PHE A 229 5.80 7.74 -4.46
CA PHE A 229 7.13 7.76 -3.84
C PHE A 229 8.21 8.45 -4.67
N SER A 230 7.88 9.01 -5.83
CA SER A 230 8.87 9.58 -6.73
C SER A 230 8.34 10.77 -7.52
N ILE A 231 9.18 11.79 -7.65
CA ILE A 231 8.99 12.92 -8.58
C ILE A 231 9.69 12.68 -9.92
N ALA A 232 10.18 11.46 -10.18
CA ALA A 232 10.95 11.15 -11.38
C ALA A 232 10.16 11.36 -12.68
N PRO A 233 8.86 11.05 -12.81
CA PRO A 233 8.08 11.38 -14.00
C PRO A 233 8.10 12.88 -14.32
N LEU A 234 8.02 13.72 -13.28
CA LEU A 234 8.09 15.17 -13.43
C LEU A 234 9.47 15.63 -13.90
N ARG A 235 10.54 15.01 -13.38
CA ARG A 235 11.91 15.28 -13.85
C ARG A 235 12.13 14.85 -15.31
N ILE A 236 11.56 13.72 -15.73
CA ILE A 236 11.62 13.27 -17.11
C ILE A 236 10.97 14.33 -18.02
N ALA A 237 9.78 14.81 -17.66
CA ALA A 237 9.12 15.89 -18.41
C ALA A 237 10.00 17.15 -18.50
N THR A 238 10.64 17.54 -17.39
CA THR A 238 11.58 18.67 -17.36
C THR A 238 12.78 18.45 -18.31
N VAL A 239 13.42 17.28 -18.25
CA VAL A 239 14.56 16.94 -19.13
C VAL A 239 14.14 16.95 -20.60
N CYS A 240 13.02 16.33 -20.93
CA CYS A 240 12.47 16.38 -22.30
C CYS A 240 12.20 17.81 -22.75
N GLY A 241 11.60 18.64 -21.90
CA GLY A 241 11.37 20.06 -22.20
C GLY A 241 12.64 20.85 -22.46
N VAL A 242 13.67 20.65 -21.62
CA VAL A 242 14.99 21.29 -21.80
C VAL A 242 15.65 20.85 -23.10
N LEU A 243 15.68 19.54 -23.40
CA LEU A 243 16.25 19.02 -24.64
C LEU A 243 15.55 19.57 -25.88
N CYS A 244 14.21 19.61 -25.86
CA CYS A 244 13.43 20.21 -26.94
C CYS A 244 13.68 21.70 -27.11
N SER A 245 13.77 22.45 -26.01
CA SER A 245 14.07 23.88 -26.04
C SER A 245 15.45 24.15 -26.64
N ILE A 246 16.47 23.42 -26.23
CA ILE A 246 17.83 23.53 -26.77
C ILE A 246 17.85 23.19 -28.26
N SER A 247 17.22 22.06 -28.66
CA SER A 247 17.16 21.65 -30.06
C SER A 247 16.44 22.67 -30.92
N SER A 248 15.32 23.21 -30.44
CA SER A 248 14.57 24.26 -31.14
C SER A 248 15.36 25.55 -31.27
N PHE A 249 16.11 25.94 -30.25
CA PHE A 249 16.97 27.13 -30.29
C PHE A 249 18.11 26.97 -31.31
N ILE A 250 18.78 25.81 -31.33
CA ILE A 250 19.83 25.50 -32.31
C ILE A 250 19.26 25.54 -33.76
N TYR A 251 18.09 24.91 -33.92
CA TYR A 251 17.41 24.90 -35.24
C TYR A 251 16.99 26.30 -35.69
N ALA A 252 16.50 27.13 -34.78
CA ALA A 252 16.13 28.52 -35.07
C ALA A 252 17.33 29.35 -35.54
N ILE A 253 18.50 29.21 -34.86
CA ILE A 253 19.74 29.88 -35.27
C ILE A 253 20.21 29.39 -36.63
N TYR A 254 20.21 28.05 -36.84
CA TYR A 254 20.57 27.47 -38.15
C TYR A 254 19.70 28.01 -39.27
N PHE A 255 18.38 28.02 -39.05
CA PHE A 255 17.42 28.52 -40.04
C PHE A 255 17.60 30.03 -40.34
N LEU A 256 17.82 30.84 -39.30
CA LEU A 256 18.10 32.26 -39.44
C LEU A 256 19.33 32.50 -40.30
N ILE A 257 20.46 31.85 -40.00
CA ILE A 257 21.70 31.98 -40.77
C ILE A 257 21.49 31.53 -42.23
N LYS A 258 20.81 30.39 -42.44
CA LYS A 258 20.52 29.88 -43.77
C LYS A 258 19.69 30.90 -44.60
N THR A 259 18.62 31.41 -44.02
CA THR A 259 17.75 32.38 -44.68
C THR A 259 18.48 33.69 -45.04
N VAL A 260 19.33 34.19 -44.15
CA VAL A 260 20.13 35.42 -44.37
C VAL A 260 21.17 35.23 -45.48
N LEU A 261 21.79 34.02 -45.57
CA LEU A 261 22.89 33.77 -46.51
C LEU A 261 22.41 33.29 -47.88
N TYR A 262 21.32 32.53 -47.95
CA TYR A 262 20.90 31.82 -49.18
C TYR A 262 19.49 32.19 -49.69
N GLY A 263 18.75 33.03 -48.95
CA GLY A 263 17.35 33.29 -49.24
C GLY A 263 16.45 32.11 -48.91
N ASP A 264 15.13 32.29 -49.01
CA ASP A 264 14.14 31.24 -48.71
C ASP A 264 13.31 30.93 -49.94
N GLU A 265 13.43 29.71 -50.45
CA GLU A 265 12.43 29.12 -51.35
C GLU A 265 11.40 28.40 -50.45
N THR A 266 10.13 28.78 -50.57
CA THR A 266 8.97 28.40 -49.70
C THR A 266 8.69 26.88 -49.52
N ALA A 267 9.69 26.05 -49.41
CA ALA A 267 9.63 24.60 -49.30
C ALA A 267 9.76 24.08 -47.85
N GLY A 268 8.98 24.62 -46.90
CA GLY A 268 9.10 24.20 -45.48
C GLY A 268 7.82 23.81 -44.78
N PHE A 269 6.67 23.79 -45.44
CA PHE A 269 5.37 23.54 -44.84
C PHE A 269 5.26 22.16 -44.12
N PRO A 270 5.72 21.02 -44.72
CA PRO A 270 5.68 19.72 -43.99
C PRO A 270 6.56 19.71 -42.74
N THR A 271 7.74 20.31 -42.81
CA THR A 271 8.68 20.42 -41.66
C THR A 271 8.07 21.22 -40.53
N LEU A 272 7.41 22.34 -40.83
CA LEU A 272 6.74 23.19 -39.85
C LEU A 272 5.62 22.43 -39.13
N ILE A 273 4.79 21.68 -39.86
CA ILE A 273 3.71 20.86 -39.28
C ILE A 273 4.29 19.78 -38.35
N ILE A 274 5.33 19.04 -38.79
CA ILE A 274 5.95 17.99 -37.98
C ILE A 274 6.53 18.56 -36.71
N VAL A 275 7.24 19.68 -36.78
CA VAL A 275 7.81 20.32 -35.58
C VAL A 275 6.73 20.81 -34.63
N MET A 276 5.66 21.43 -35.15
CA MET A 276 4.52 21.89 -34.34
C MET A 276 3.81 20.71 -33.62
N LEU A 277 3.55 19.61 -34.35
CA LEU A 277 2.92 18.42 -33.76
C LEU A 277 3.81 17.78 -32.70
N PHE A 278 5.11 17.69 -32.94
CA PHE A 278 6.08 17.15 -31.99
C PHE A 278 6.16 17.98 -30.71
N LEU A 279 6.33 19.30 -30.83
CA LEU A 279 6.37 20.21 -29.67
C LEU A 279 5.04 20.23 -28.95
N GLY A 280 3.90 20.27 -29.65
CA GLY A 280 2.56 20.17 -29.07
C GLY A 280 2.36 18.86 -28.31
N GLY A 281 2.80 17.75 -28.87
CA GLY A 281 2.75 16.44 -28.22
C GLY A 281 3.53 16.40 -26.91
N ILE A 282 4.76 16.92 -26.88
CA ILE A 282 5.58 17.00 -25.67
C ILE A 282 4.95 17.93 -24.63
N GLN A 283 4.40 19.07 -25.06
CA GLN A 283 3.71 19.98 -24.12
C GLN A 283 2.50 19.31 -23.46
N LEU A 284 1.65 18.64 -24.23
CA LEU A 284 0.48 17.93 -23.72
C LEU A 284 0.88 16.78 -22.79
N PHE A 285 1.93 16.03 -23.12
CA PHE A 285 2.47 14.97 -22.26
C PHE A 285 2.97 15.53 -20.94
N SER A 286 3.75 16.61 -20.97
CA SER A 286 4.27 17.27 -19.77
C SER A 286 3.15 17.84 -18.91
N LEU A 287 2.14 18.44 -19.52
CA LEU A 287 0.96 18.96 -18.84
C LEU A 287 0.14 17.84 -18.18
N GLY A 288 0.03 16.68 -18.84
CA GLY A 288 -0.60 15.49 -18.26
C GLY A 288 0.10 15.01 -16.98
N ILE A 289 1.45 14.95 -16.99
CA ILE A 289 2.21 14.58 -15.78
C ILE A 289 1.99 15.62 -14.67
N ILE A 290 2.06 16.91 -14.97
CA ILE A 290 1.81 17.98 -14.00
C ILE A 290 0.38 17.84 -13.43
N GLY A 291 -0.61 17.58 -14.29
CA GLY A 291 -2.00 17.39 -13.89
C GLY A 291 -2.18 16.25 -12.86
N GLU A 292 -1.46 15.13 -13.05
CA GLU A 292 -1.48 14.01 -12.10
C GLU A 292 -0.97 14.44 -10.71
N TYR A 293 0.16 15.16 -10.64
CA TYR A 293 0.69 15.63 -9.36
C TYR A 293 -0.18 16.72 -8.72
N VAL A 294 -0.74 17.63 -9.51
CA VAL A 294 -1.70 18.63 -9.00
C VAL A 294 -2.95 17.94 -8.45
N GLY A 295 -3.45 16.91 -9.11
CA GLY A 295 -4.56 16.09 -8.63
C GLY A 295 -4.30 15.45 -7.27
N ARG A 296 -3.08 14.94 -7.05
CA ARG A 296 -2.65 14.37 -5.77
C ARG A 296 -2.54 15.45 -4.67
N ILE A 297 -1.88 16.57 -4.98
CA ILE A 297 -1.80 17.71 -4.06
C ILE A 297 -3.20 18.16 -3.65
N PHE A 298 -4.13 18.23 -4.61
CA PHE A 298 -5.52 18.61 -4.33
C PHE A 298 -6.23 17.64 -3.38
N LYS A 299 -5.98 16.33 -3.50
CA LYS A 299 -6.53 15.33 -2.57
C LYS A 299 -5.97 15.52 -1.15
N GLU A 300 -4.65 15.70 -1.02
CA GLU A 300 -3.98 15.92 0.25
C GLU A 300 -4.39 17.23 0.93
N THR A 301 -4.50 18.32 0.16
CA THR A 301 -4.84 19.64 0.71
C THR A 301 -6.29 19.79 1.16
N LYS A 302 -7.19 18.89 0.72
CA LYS A 302 -8.57 18.88 1.20
C LYS A 302 -8.71 18.57 2.69
N GLY A 303 -7.72 17.90 3.30
CA GLY A 303 -7.74 17.58 4.73
C GLY A 303 -8.92 16.72 5.18
N ARG A 304 -9.53 15.94 4.27
CA ARG A 304 -10.62 15.02 4.61
C ARG A 304 -10.07 13.87 5.44
N PRO A 305 -10.84 13.38 6.46
CA PRO A 305 -10.47 12.15 7.15
C PRO A 305 -10.25 11.01 6.16
N THR A 306 -9.17 10.23 6.34
CA THR A 306 -8.86 9.09 5.48
C THR A 306 -9.94 8.02 5.52
N TYR A 307 -10.61 7.89 6.66
CA TYR A 307 -11.76 7.01 6.86
C TYR A 307 -12.75 7.64 7.85
N ILE A 308 -13.94 7.08 7.91
CA ILE A 308 -14.96 7.40 8.91
C ILE A 308 -15.37 6.08 9.56
N ALA A 309 -15.12 5.92 10.86
CA ALA A 309 -15.63 4.80 11.63
C ALA A 309 -17.06 5.10 12.08
N SER A 310 -18.01 4.23 11.75
CA SER A 310 -19.42 4.38 12.12
C SER A 310 -19.71 3.81 13.51
N ASP A 311 -19.09 2.69 13.89
CA ASP A 311 -19.17 2.13 15.23
C ASP A 311 -17.89 1.36 15.62
N TYR A 312 -17.71 1.17 16.92
CA TYR A 312 -16.62 0.41 17.53
C TYR A 312 -17.15 -0.33 18.75
N ASN A 313 -17.00 -1.64 18.78
CA ASN A 313 -17.42 -2.46 19.93
C ASN A 313 -18.85 -2.17 20.43
N GLU A 314 -19.82 -2.06 19.53
CA GLU A 314 -21.24 -1.77 19.84
C GLU A 314 -21.54 -0.29 20.19
N GLU A 315 -20.55 0.57 20.28
CA GLU A 315 -20.71 2.00 20.49
C GLU A 315 -20.77 2.74 19.15
N LYS A 316 -21.76 3.63 18.97
CA LYS A 316 -21.76 4.55 17.84
C LYS A 316 -20.75 5.65 18.11
N LEU A 317 -19.77 5.79 17.20
CA LEU A 317 -18.77 6.84 17.29
C LEU A 317 -19.36 8.16 16.76
N GLY A 318 -19.39 9.21 17.60
CA GLY A 318 -19.65 10.55 17.15
C GLY A 318 -18.50 11.08 16.27
N TYR A 319 -18.80 12.13 15.46
CA TYR A 319 -17.84 12.72 14.52
C TYR A 319 -16.64 13.45 15.18
N ASP A 320 -16.57 13.51 16.50
CA ASP A 320 -15.64 14.32 17.30
C ASP A 320 -14.44 13.51 17.86
N ARG A 321 -13.96 12.49 17.16
CA ARG A 321 -12.72 11.77 17.52
C ARG A 321 -11.67 11.83 16.43
#